data_ebcdfe304998a8e472648f86485b3d2d
#
_entry.id   ebcdfe304998a8e472648f86485b3d2d
#
_cell.length_a   1.000
_cell.length_b   1.000
_cell.length_c   1.000
_cell.angle_alpha   90.00
_cell.angle_beta   90.00
_cell.angle_gamma   90.00
#
_symmetry.space_group_name_H-M   'P 1'
#
loop_
_entity.id
_entity.type
_entity.pdbx_description
1 polymer ?
#
loop_
_entity_poly.entity_id
_entity_poly.type
_entity_poly.pdbx_seq_one_letter_code
_entity_poly.pdbx_strand_id
1 'polypeptide(L)' 'MYFYYYGIYYVSSQVGGYEVVEAPLGARIDALPDGYEIFELDSKVYYRLDDNYYKAVVEPNGNVVYEVVRV' A
#
# COMPACT_ATOMS: atom_id res chain seq x y z
N MET A 1 5.57 -10.87 -10.27
CA MET A 1 5.74 -9.41 -10.32
C MET A 1 4.39 -8.73 -10.12
N TYR A 2 4.38 -7.69 -9.30
CA TYR A 2 3.18 -6.91 -9.02
C TYR A 2 3.22 -5.61 -9.79
N PHE A 3 2.04 -5.15 -10.21
CA PHE A 3 1.85 -3.83 -10.78
C PHE A 3 0.95 -3.03 -9.85
N TYR A 4 1.22 -1.75 -9.71
CA TYR A 4 0.49 -0.88 -8.81
C TYR A 4 -0.06 0.32 -9.60
N TYR A 5 -1.35 0.66 -9.36
CA TYR A 5 -1.96 1.83 -9.96
C TYR A 5 -3.06 2.36 -9.03
N TYR A 6 -2.87 3.56 -8.53
CA TYR A 6 -3.83 4.27 -7.67
C TYR A 6 -4.39 3.40 -6.52
N GLY A 7 -3.50 2.75 -5.78
CA GLY A 7 -3.88 1.96 -4.62
C GLY A 7 -4.28 0.53 -4.91
N ILE A 8 -4.33 0.13 -6.18
CA ILE A 8 -4.73 -1.22 -6.58
C ILE A 8 -3.54 -2.00 -7.10
N TYR A 9 -3.40 -3.23 -6.65
CA TYR A 9 -2.31 -4.11 -7.02
C TYR A 9 -2.78 -5.19 -7.97
N TYR A 10 -1.97 -5.49 -8.96
CA TYR A 10 -2.30 -6.43 -10.03
C TYR A 10 -1.18 -7.42 -10.25
N VAL A 11 -1.53 -8.59 -10.76
CA VAL A 11 -0.59 -9.55 -11.32
C VAL A 11 -1.04 -9.89 -12.73
N SER A 12 -0.12 -10.38 -13.57
CA SER A 12 -0.48 -10.87 -14.90
C SER A 12 -1.33 -12.13 -14.77
N SER A 13 -2.42 -12.18 -15.52
CA SER A 13 -3.28 -13.37 -15.58
C SER A 13 -2.77 -14.35 -16.62
N GLN A 14 -2.90 -15.65 -16.35
CA GLN A 14 -2.51 -16.69 -17.30
C GLN A 14 -3.41 -16.73 -18.53
N VAL A 15 -4.62 -16.21 -18.39
CA VAL A 15 -5.58 -16.16 -19.51
C VAL A 15 -5.55 -14.83 -20.25
N GLY A 16 -4.58 -13.98 -19.94
CA GLY A 16 -4.43 -12.65 -20.54
C GLY A 16 -4.95 -11.56 -19.63
N GLY A 17 -4.40 -10.36 -19.79
CA GLY A 17 -4.75 -9.20 -18.99
C GLY A 17 -4.17 -9.26 -17.59
N TYR A 18 -4.85 -8.61 -16.64
CA TYR A 18 -4.39 -8.46 -15.28
C TYR A 18 -5.47 -8.87 -14.29
N GLU A 19 -5.05 -9.36 -13.16
CA GLU A 19 -5.92 -9.75 -12.06
C GLU A 19 -5.62 -8.87 -10.86
N VAL A 20 -6.68 -8.31 -10.24
CA VAL A 20 -6.55 -7.53 -9.01
C VAL A 20 -6.24 -8.48 -7.87
N VAL A 21 -5.23 -8.14 -7.09
CA VAL A 21 -4.80 -8.96 -5.96
C VAL A 21 -4.65 -8.11 -4.71
N GLU A 22 -4.60 -8.77 -3.57
CA GLU A 22 -4.32 -8.13 -2.30
C GLU A 22 -2.91 -7.54 -2.32
N ALA A 23 -2.74 -6.37 -1.68
CA ALA A 23 -1.45 -5.72 -1.61
C ALA A 23 -0.42 -6.63 -0.91
N PRO A 24 0.78 -6.82 -1.50
CA PRO A 24 1.80 -7.64 -0.87
C PRO A 24 2.37 -6.94 0.36
N LEU A 25 2.53 -7.69 1.45
CA LEU A 25 3.15 -7.17 2.68
C LEU A 25 4.55 -6.65 2.40
N GLY A 26 4.86 -5.50 2.96
CA GLY A 26 6.17 -4.88 2.81
C GLY A 26 6.35 -4.07 1.53
N ALA A 27 5.38 -4.08 0.62
CA ALA A 27 5.43 -3.23 -0.57
C ALA A 27 5.41 -1.76 -0.18
N ARG A 28 6.18 -0.94 -0.86
CA ARG A 28 6.29 0.49 -0.55
C ARG A 28 5.86 1.32 -1.74
N ILE A 29 5.14 2.41 -1.45
CA ILE A 29 4.71 3.39 -2.44
C ILE A 29 5.14 4.78 -1.98
N ASP A 30 5.40 5.67 -2.94
CA ASP A 30 5.91 7.00 -2.64
C ASP A 30 4.85 7.92 -2.05
N ALA A 31 3.61 7.73 -2.42
CA ALA A 31 2.51 8.57 -1.95
C ALA A 31 1.21 7.76 -1.96
N LEU A 32 0.33 8.11 -1.01
CA LEU A 32 -1.01 7.52 -0.96
C LEU A 32 -1.94 8.31 -1.88
N PRO A 33 -2.73 7.63 -2.73
CA PRO A 33 -3.79 8.30 -3.48
C PRO A 33 -4.83 8.91 -2.54
N ASP A 34 -5.58 9.88 -3.03
CA ASP A 34 -6.68 10.48 -2.27
C ASP A 34 -7.70 9.42 -1.86
N GLY A 35 -8.40 9.67 -0.78
CA GLY A 35 -9.43 8.78 -0.28
C GLY A 35 -8.97 7.86 0.84
N TYR A 36 -7.73 7.98 1.27
CA TYR A 36 -7.25 7.21 2.42
C TYR A 36 -7.80 7.78 3.72
N GLU A 37 -7.87 6.93 4.74
CA GLU A 37 -8.25 7.30 6.10
C GLU A 37 -7.05 7.14 7.02
N ILE A 38 -6.94 8.02 8.00
CA ILE A 38 -5.89 7.96 9.03
C ILE A 38 -6.54 7.48 10.32
N PHE A 39 -5.92 6.52 10.99
CA PHE A 39 -6.42 6.09 12.29
C PHE A 39 -5.26 5.67 13.18
N GLU A 40 -5.53 5.61 14.49
CA GLU A 40 -4.54 5.24 15.49
C GLU A 40 -4.95 3.90 16.12
N LEU A 41 -3.96 3.02 16.27
CA LEU A 41 -4.15 1.73 16.92
C LEU A 41 -2.92 1.45 17.78
N ASP A 42 -3.13 1.23 19.09
CA ASP A 42 -2.05 0.97 20.04
C ASP A 42 -0.96 2.05 20.00
N SER A 43 -1.38 3.32 19.94
CA SER A 43 -0.50 4.49 19.89
C SER A 43 0.33 4.60 18.61
N LYS A 44 -0.02 3.84 17.58
CA LYS A 44 0.62 3.91 16.27
C LYS A 44 -0.36 4.41 15.23
N VAL A 45 0.13 5.21 14.29
CA VAL A 45 -0.68 5.78 13.22
C VAL A 45 -0.60 4.91 11.98
N TYR A 46 -1.77 4.62 11.43
CA TYR A 46 -1.91 3.83 10.20
C TYR A 46 -2.77 4.57 9.20
N TYR A 47 -2.61 4.20 7.94
CA TYR A 47 -3.41 4.73 6.84
C TYR A 47 -4.13 3.57 6.18
N ARG A 48 -5.42 3.73 5.92
CA ARG A 48 -6.20 2.73 5.21
C ARG A 48 -6.66 3.28 3.86
N LEU A 49 -6.39 2.52 2.82
CA LEU A 49 -6.88 2.83 1.48
C LEU A 49 -7.52 1.55 0.94
N ASP A 50 -8.85 1.60 0.73
CA ASP A 50 -9.64 0.42 0.41
C ASP A 50 -9.45 -0.62 1.52
N ASP A 51 -9.01 -1.83 1.19
CA ASP A 51 -8.78 -2.88 2.17
C ASP A 51 -7.31 -3.00 2.57
N ASN A 52 -6.47 -2.06 2.16
CA ASN A 52 -5.04 -2.11 2.43
C ASN A 52 -4.66 -1.15 3.53
N TYR A 53 -3.75 -1.57 4.39
CA TYR A 53 -3.24 -0.77 5.48
C TYR A 53 -1.78 -0.43 5.25
N TYR A 54 -1.41 0.79 5.59
CA TYR A 54 -0.07 1.31 5.38
C TYR A 54 0.44 1.99 6.64
N LYS A 55 1.76 1.97 6.81
CA LYS A 55 2.45 2.81 7.77
C LYS A 55 3.43 3.70 7.04
N ALA A 56 3.68 4.89 7.58
CA ALA A 56 4.71 5.78 7.05
C ALA A 56 6.09 5.28 7.50
N VAL A 57 7.03 5.24 6.57
CA VAL A 57 8.42 4.85 6.83
C VAL A 57 9.32 5.96 6.32
N VAL A 58 10.25 6.41 7.16
CA VAL A 58 11.25 7.40 6.75
C VAL A 58 12.48 6.65 6.28
N GLU A 59 12.82 6.85 5.01
CA GLU A 59 14.00 6.22 4.42
C GLU A 59 15.28 6.95 4.83
N PRO A 60 16.46 6.31 4.71
CA PRO A 60 17.72 6.95 5.09
C PRO A 60 17.99 8.29 4.41
N ASN A 61 17.45 8.51 3.20
CA ASN A 61 17.57 9.77 2.47
C ASN A 61 16.61 10.86 2.97
N GLY A 62 15.76 10.56 3.98
CA GLY A 62 14.79 11.50 4.52
C GLY A 62 13.43 11.48 3.84
N ASN A 63 13.25 10.73 2.77
CA ASN A 63 11.96 10.60 2.11
C ASN A 63 11.01 9.74 2.92
N VAL A 64 9.74 10.11 2.89
CA VAL A 64 8.67 9.32 3.53
C VAL A 64 8.01 8.47 2.46
N VAL A 65 7.93 7.18 2.72
CA VAL A 65 7.19 6.24 1.88
C VAL A 65 6.15 5.51 2.74
N TYR A 66 5.22 4.83 2.08
CA TYR A 66 4.14 4.13 2.77
C TYR A 66 4.28 2.64 2.49
N GLU A 67 4.35 1.87 3.56
CA GLU A 67 4.59 0.43 3.48
C GLU A 67 3.34 -0.35 3.85
N VAL A 68 3.00 -1.34 3.04
CA VAL A 68 1.86 -2.22 3.28
C VAL A 68 2.12 -3.06 4.52
N VAL A 69 1.16 -3.02 5.45
CA VAL A 69 1.24 -3.77 6.70
C VAL A 69 -0.08 -4.49 6.96
N ARG A 70 -0.06 -5.44 7.89
CA ARG A 70 -1.28 -6.01 8.46
C ARG A 70 -1.55 -5.38 9.81
N VAL A 71 -2.83 -5.19 10.07
CA VAL A 71 -3.28 -4.57 11.32
C VAL A 71 -4.17 -5.55 12.09
#